data_cfd50c21973722f9fd5af180479f180b
#
_entry.id   cfd50c21973722f9fd5af180479f180b
#
_cell.length_a   1.000
_cell.length_b   1.000
_cell.length_c   1.000
_cell.angle_alpha   90.00
_cell.angle_beta   90.00
_cell.angle_gamma   90.00
#
_symmetry.space_group_name_H-M   'P 1'
#
loop_
_entity.id
_entity.type
_entity.pdbx_description
1 polymer ?
#
loop_
_entity_poly.entity_id
_entity_poly.type
_entity_poly.pdbx_seq_one_letter_code
_entity_poly.pdbx_strand_id
1 'polypeptide(L)'
;MQGPLAGAEADSKIIGTSLFAQPATASGLSPATDSRKVFVVHGHDNEAKEITARFLEKVRLQPIILHEQASCGRTIIEKFETYSGDIAFAVVLLTPDDVEASAANQAQLNPRARHNVILELGYFMGRLSRVRVCALYKGSVELPSDFQGVIYIEMDAAGAWKAKLAQEFVQAKLPINLDGLLGS
;
A
#
# COMPACT_ATOMS: atom_id res chain seq x y z
N MET A 1 -41.63 -54.70 -46.95
CA MET A 1 -40.46 -54.56 -47.86
C MET A 1 -39.79 -53.29 -47.58
N GLN A 2 -38.51 -53.42 -47.26
CA GLN A 2 -37.64 -52.45 -46.71
C GLN A 2 -37.18 -51.40 -47.71
N GLY A 3 -37.10 -50.14 -47.29
CA GLY A 3 -36.31 -49.12 -47.99
C GLY A 3 -35.43 -48.43 -47.00
N PRO A 4 -34.18 -48.12 -47.32
CA PRO A 4 -33.16 -47.68 -46.36
C PRO A 4 -33.23 -46.19 -46.09
N LEU A 5 -32.97 -45.84 -44.82
CA LEU A 5 -32.81 -44.51 -44.33
C LEU A 5 -31.39 -44.00 -44.70
N ALA A 6 -31.35 -42.87 -45.38
CA ALA A 6 -30.12 -42.12 -45.62
C ALA A 6 -29.75 -41.30 -44.40
N GLY A 7 -28.55 -41.49 -43.90
CA GLY A 7 -28.00 -40.72 -42.81
C GLY A 7 -27.60 -39.30 -43.27
N ALA A 8 -27.96 -38.32 -42.48
CA ALA A 8 -27.48 -36.97 -42.59
C ALA A 8 -26.34 -36.79 -41.55
N GLU A 9 -25.14 -36.69 -42.04
CA GLU A 9 -23.99 -36.22 -41.24
C GLU A 9 -24.15 -34.74 -40.98
N ALA A 10 -24.30 -34.39 -39.73
CA ALA A 10 -24.27 -33.00 -39.27
C ALA A 10 -22.81 -32.64 -38.93
N ASP A 11 -22.19 -31.82 -39.76
CA ASP A 11 -20.93 -31.15 -39.50
C ASP A 11 -21.01 -30.30 -38.21
N SER A 12 -20.43 -30.80 -37.14
CA SER A 12 -20.21 -30.04 -35.92
C SER A 12 -18.93 -29.21 -36.02
N LYS A 13 -19.06 -28.02 -36.56
CA LYS A 13 -17.99 -27.04 -36.61
C LYS A 13 -17.87 -26.41 -35.21
N ILE A 14 -17.00 -26.97 -34.40
CA ILE A 14 -16.62 -26.41 -33.08
C ILE A 14 -15.80 -25.14 -33.33
N ILE A 15 -16.44 -23.99 -33.18
CA ILE A 15 -15.77 -22.70 -33.13
C ILE A 15 -15.15 -22.58 -31.76
N GLY A 16 -13.87 -22.98 -31.64
CA GLY A 16 -13.05 -22.72 -30.48
C GLY A 16 -12.68 -21.25 -30.41
N THR A 17 -13.58 -20.43 -29.85
CA THR A 17 -13.21 -19.07 -29.47
C THR A 17 -12.48 -19.13 -28.14
N SER A 18 -11.16 -19.02 -28.21
CA SER A 18 -10.29 -18.84 -27.05
C SER A 18 -10.69 -17.56 -26.31
N LEU A 19 -11.47 -17.72 -25.24
CA LEU A 19 -11.95 -16.63 -24.37
C LEU A 19 -11.00 -16.39 -23.19
N PHE A 20 -9.72 -16.76 -23.33
CA PHE A 20 -8.69 -16.31 -22.41
C PHE A 20 -8.08 -15.04 -22.98
N ALA A 21 -8.74 -13.90 -22.67
CA ALA A 21 -8.06 -12.63 -22.76
C ALA A 21 -6.77 -12.75 -21.93
N GLN A 22 -5.63 -12.58 -22.57
CA GLN A 22 -4.35 -12.47 -21.89
C GLN A 22 -4.52 -11.39 -20.80
N PRO A 23 -4.06 -11.63 -19.56
CA PRO A 23 -4.04 -10.56 -18.58
C PRO A 23 -3.23 -9.41 -19.20
N ALA A 24 -3.86 -8.25 -19.31
CA ALA A 24 -3.17 -7.02 -19.68
C ALA A 24 -1.93 -6.96 -18.79
N THR A 25 -0.77 -6.97 -19.42
CA THR A 25 0.50 -6.74 -18.75
C THR A 25 0.28 -5.44 -17.99
N ALA A 26 0.18 -5.53 -16.66
CA ALA A 26 0.19 -4.38 -15.80
C ALA A 26 1.48 -3.64 -16.16
N SER A 27 1.36 -2.57 -16.94
CA SER A 27 2.43 -1.62 -17.18
C SER A 27 2.71 -1.03 -15.80
N GLY A 28 3.60 -1.70 -15.06
CA GLY A 28 4.17 -1.16 -13.85
C GLY A 28 4.80 0.16 -14.27
N LEU A 29 4.12 1.26 -13.99
CA LEU A 29 4.72 2.58 -14.07
C LEU A 29 5.91 2.52 -13.13
N SER A 30 7.10 2.32 -13.70
CA SER A 30 8.33 2.53 -12.94
C SER A 30 8.23 3.96 -12.41
N PRO A 31 8.22 4.16 -11.09
CA PRO A 31 8.16 5.51 -10.54
C PRO A 31 9.31 6.29 -11.13
N ALA A 32 9.06 7.53 -11.50
CA ALA A 32 10.10 8.42 -12.00
C ALA A 32 11.29 8.35 -11.03
N THR A 33 12.46 8.05 -11.54
CA THR A 33 13.67 7.72 -10.77
C THR A 33 14.11 8.89 -9.86
N ASP A 34 13.45 10.04 -9.95
CA ASP A 34 13.78 11.29 -9.27
C ASP A 34 12.61 11.86 -8.43
N SER A 35 11.52 11.11 -8.27
CA SER A 35 10.38 11.59 -7.47
C SER A 35 10.74 11.59 -5.97
N ARG A 36 10.39 12.70 -5.30
CA ARG A 36 10.55 12.91 -3.86
C ARG A 36 9.24 12.71 -3.08
N LYS A 37 8.15 12.39 -3.77
CA LYS A 37 6.82 12.30 -3.17
C LYS A 37 6.67 10.98 -2.42
N VAL A 38 6.32 11.07 -1.15
CA VAL A 38 6.08 9.94 -0.26
C VAL A 38 4.66 10.03 0.28
N PHE A 39 3.85 9.03 0.05
CA PHE A 39 2.54 8.95 0.69
C PHE A 39 2.71 8.67 2.19
N VAL A 40 1.95 9.40 3.01
CA VAL A 40 1.78 9.12 4.44
C VAL A 40 0.33 8.70 4.66
N VAL A 41 0.15 7.40 4.86
CA VAL A 41 -1.12 6.79 5.22
C VAL A 41 -1.24 6.77 6.73
N HIS A 42 -2.34 7.24 7.30
CA HIS A 42 -2.52 7.32 8.74
C HIS A 42 -3.97 7.13 9.16
N GLY A 43 -4.16 6.72 10.41
CA GLY A 43 -5.44 6.69 11.09
C GLY A 43 -5.74 8.00 11.84
N HIS A 44 -6.05 7.90 13.13
CA HIS A 44 -6.41 9.05 13.98
C HIS A 44 -5.24 9.68 14.74
N ASP A 45 -4.09 9.01 14.82
CA ASP A 45 -2.91 9.52 15.54
C ASP A 45 -2.25 10.65 14.74
N ASN A 46 -2.70 11.88 15.00
CA ASN A 46 -2.15 13.08 14.37
C ASN A 46 -0.71 13.36 14.79
N GLU A 47 -0.28 12.95 15.98
CA GLU A 47 1.10 13.12 16.43
C GLU A 47 2.05 12.27 15.58
N ALA A 48 1.73 10.98 15.40
CA ALA A 48 2.52 10.08 14.55
C ALA A 48 2.59 10.60 13.11
N LYS A 49 1.46 11.09 12.57
CA LYS A 49 1.39 11.72 11.25
C LYS A 49 2.35 12.90 11.12
N GLU A 50 2.24 13.88 12.03
CA GLU A 50 3.03 15.11 11.99
C GLU A 50 4.54 14.83 12.16
N ILE A 51 4.90 13.97 13.11
CA ILE A 51 6.32 13.60 13.33
C ILE A 51 6.89 12.93 12.08
N THR A 52 6.12 12.07 11.43
CA THR A 52 6.54 11.40 10.18
C THR A 52 6.69 12.40 9.04
N ALA A 53 5.70 13.27 8.84
CA ALA A 53 5.76 14.29 7.79
C ALA A 53 6.98 15.21 7.94
N ARG A 54 7.21 15.74 9.16
CA ARG A 54 8.39 16.57 9.45
C ARG A 54 9.71 15.84 9.23
N PHE A 55 9.77 14.56 9.56
CA PHE A 55 10.95 13.76 9.28
C PHE A 55 11.20 13.62 7.78
N LEU A 56 10.17 13.37 6.97
CA LEU A 56 10.28 13.30 5.51
C LEU A 56 10.80 14.63 4.93
N GLU A 57 10.24 15.76 5.37
CA GLU A 57 10.71 17.09 4.97
C GLU A 57 12.18 17.33 5.34
N LYS A 58 12.58 16.91 6.54
CA LYS A 58 13.97 17.04 7.02
C LYS A 58 14.96 16.31 6.12
N VAL A 59 14.60 15.15 5.57
CA VAL A 59 15.42 14.39 4.60
C VAL A 59 15.16 14.79 3.14
N ARG A 60 14.48 15.92 2.90
CA ARG A 60 14.19 16.48 1.57
C ARG A 60 13.23 15.65 0.72
N LEU A 61 12.37 14.86 1.35
CA LEU A 61 11.22 14.23 0.71
C LEU A 61 9.97 15.09 0.89
N GLN A 62 8.98 14.88 0.04
CA GLN A 62 7.70 15.59 0.05
C GLN A 62 6.60 14.66 0.57
N PRO A 63 6.11 14.84 1.80
CA PRO A 63 4.98 14.07 2.30
C PRO A 63 3.70 14.45 1.57
N ILE A 64 2.92 13.45 1.17
CA ILE A 64 1.58 13.60 0.61
C ILE A 64 0.61 12.92 1.57
N ILE A 65 -0.25 13.71 2.22
CA ILE A 65 -1.24 13.24 3.18
C ILE A 65 -2.62 13.30 2.52
N LEU A 66 -3.24 12.14 2.33
CA LEU A 66 -4.44 12.04 1.51
C LEU A 66 -5.65 12.78 2.10
N HIS A 67 -5.81 12.76 3.43
CA HIS A 67 -6.92 13.44 4.10
C HIS A 67 -6.86 14.96 3.97
N GLU A 68 -5.68 15.51 3.75
CA GLU A 68 -5.46 16.94 3.55
C GLU A 68 -5.70 17.38 2.10
N GLN A 69 -5.82 16.42 1.16
CA GLN A 69 -6.11 16.73 -0.23
C GLN A 69 -7.61 16.94 -0.45
N ALA A 70 -7.95 17.97 -1.23
CA ALA A 70 -9.34 18.31 -1.52
C ALA A 70 -10.11 17.11 -2.10
N SER A 71 -11.25 16.79 -1.47
CA SER A 71 -12.05 15.60 -1.85
C SER A 71 -12.70 15.76 -3.22
N CYS A 72 -13.14 16.94 -3.59
CA CYS A 72 -13.82 17.23 -4.86
C CYS A 72 -14.86 16.16 -5.28
N GLY A 73 -15.54 15.54 -4.31
CA GLY A 73 -16.49 14.47 -4.55
C GLY A 73 -15.91 13.11 -4.94
N ARG A 74 -14.58 12.94 -4.89
CA ARG A 74 -13.91 11.69 -5.27
C ARG A 74 -13.88 10.67 -4.15
N THR A 75 -13.92 9.40 -4.54
CA THR A 75 -13.66 8.26 -3.63
C THR A 75 -12.19 8.24 -3.20
N ILE A 76 -11.87 7.47 -2.15
CA ILE A 76 -10.48 7.27 -1.69
C ILE A 76 -9.63 6.71 -2.83
N ILE A 77 -10.15 5.75 -3.60
CA ILE A 77 -9.44 5.12 -4.73
C ILE A 77 -9.15 6.14 -5.83
N GLU A 78 -10.12 6.96 -6.22
CA GLU A 78 -9.93 8.02 -7.23
C GLU A 78 -8.91 9.10 -6.80
N LYS A 79 -8.86 9.38 -5.48
CA LYS A 79 -7.80 10.24 -4.93
C LYS A 79 -6.43 9.58 -5.07
N PHE A 80 -6.31 8.30 -4.73
CA PHE A 80 -5.06 7.55 -4.92
C PHE A 80 -4.62 7.58 -6.38
N GLU A 81 -5.50 7.30 -7.31
CA GLU A 81 -5.19 7.31 -8.75
C GLU A 81 -4.71 8.69 -9.21
N THR A 82 -5.36 9.76 -8.75
CA THR A 82 -5.01 11.14 -9.11
C THR A 82 -3.62 11.53 -8.61
N TYR A 83 -3.26 11.14 -7.38
CA TYR A 83 -2.00 11.56 -6.75
C TYR A 83 -0.87 10.52 -6.86
N SER A 84 -1.17 9.27 -7.25
CA SER A 84 -0.20 8.18 -7.29
C SER A 84 0.73 8.18 -8.51
N GLY A 85 0.51 9.04 -9.49
CA GLY A 85 1.28 9.05 -10.74
C GLY A 85 2.80 9.20 -10.55
N ASP A 86 3.22 9.97 -9.54
CA ASP A 86 4.62 10.32 -9.27
C ASP A 86 5.09 9.88 -7.88
N ILE A 87 4.36 9.00 -7.19
CA ILE A 87 4.73 8.58 -5.85
C ILE A 87 5.90 7.60 -5.90
N ALA A 88 6.97 7.92 -5.16
CA ALA A 88 8.17 7.09 -5.08
C ALA A 88 8.10 6.04 -3.97
N PHE A 89 7.36 6.31 -2.89
CA PHE A 89 7.31 5.46 -1.69
C PHE A 89 6.02 5.70 -0.91
N ALA A 90 5.61 4.73 -0.09
CA ALA A 90 4.53 4.90 0.86
C ALA A 90 4.97 4.51 2.28
N VAL A 91 4.70 5.38 3.24
CA VAL A 91 4.84 5.12 4.68
C VAL A 91 3.44 4.97 5.26
N VAL A 92 3.17 3.84 5.89
CA VAL A 92 1.86 3.51 6.46
C VAL A 92 1.95 3.46 7.98
N LEU A 93 1.17 4.28 8.66
CA LEU A 93 1.18 4.38 10.12
C LEU A 93 0.13 3.44 10.71
N LEU A 94 0.59 2.38 11.36
CA LEU A 94 -0.25 1.42 12.07
C LEU A 94 -0.30 1.81 13.55
N THR A 95 -1.34 2.56 13.90
CA THR A 95 -1.56 3.07 15.26
C THR A 95 -2.75 2.36 15.90
N PRO A 96 -2.80 2.24 17.24
CA PRO A 96 -3.87 1.53 17.95
C PRO A 96 -5.17 2.36 18.00
N ASP A 97 -5.72 2.70 16.83
CA ASP A 97 -6.90 3.57 16.70
C ASP A 97 -8.21 2.84 16.98
N ASP A 98 -8.26 1.55 16.71
CA ASP A 98 -9.43 0.70 16.88
C ASP A 98 -9.08 -0.48 17.79
N VAL A 99 -10.10 -1.16 18.30
CA VAL A 99 -9.96 -2.43 19.04
C VAL A 99 -10.81 -3.50 18.37
N GLU A 100 -10.31 -4.72 18.34
CA GLU A 100 -11.00 -5.86 17.74
C GLU A 100 -10.87 -7.11 18.60
N ALA A 101 -11.88 -7.96 18.55
CA ALA A 101 -11.86 -9.26 19.18
C ALA A 101 -12.17 -10.35 18.15
N SER A 102 -11.57 -11.53 18.35
CA SER A 102 -11.97 -12.71 17.61
C SER A 102 -13.42 -13.10 17.95
N ALA A 103 -14.20 -13.57 16.99
CA ALA A 103 -15.54 -14.09 17.23
C ALA A 103 -15.55 -15.24 18.26
N ALA A 104 -14.47 -15.99 18.34
CA ALA A 104 -14.31 -17.09 19.31
C ALA A 104 -13.97 -16.60 20.72
N ASN A 105 -13.42 -15.39 20.89
CA ASN A 105 -13.04 -14.81 22.18
C ASN A 105 -13.33 -13.30 22.20
N GLN A 106 -14.59 -12.95 22.34
CA GLN A 106 -15.05 -11.55 22.32
C GLN A 106 -14.63 -10.73 23.57
N ALA A 107 -14.18 -11.41 24.62
CA ALA A 107 -13.70 -10.76 25.84
C ALA A 107 -12.27 -10.20 25.70
N GLN A 108 -11.51 -10.68 24.73
CA GLN A 108 -10.14 -10.24 24.50
C GLN A 108 -10.09 -9.23 23.36
N LEU A 109 -10.06 -7.96 23.72
CA LEU A 109 -9.89 -6.86 22.76
C LEU A 109 -8.41 -6.61 22.51
N ASN A 110 -8.02 -6.59 21.23
CA ASN A 110 -6.66 -6.27 20.80
C ASN A 110 -6.64 -4.93 20.07
N PRO A 111 -5.67 -4.06 20.38
CA PRO A 111 -5.50 -2.82 19.64
C PRO A 111 -5.12 -3.07 18.18
N ARG A 112 -5.77 -2.40 17.25
CA ARG A 112 -5.55 -2.56 15.81
C ARG A 112 -5.52 -1.22 15.09
N ALA A 113 -4.82 -1.20 13.97
CA ALA A 113 -4.94 -0.10 13.02
C ALA A 113 -6.33 -0.12 12.34
N ARG A 114 -6.81 1.03 11.95
CA ARG A 114 -8.09 1.16 11.23
C ARG A 114 -8.12 0.32 9.97
N HIS A 115 -9.29 -0.25 9.67
CA HIS A 115 -9.49 -1.05 8.45
C HIS A 115 -9.09 -0.30 7.18
N ASN A 116 -9.38 1.00 7.09
CA ASN A 116 -9.00 1.82 5.93
C ASN A 116 -7.48 1.87 5.75
N VAL A 117 -6.70 2.01 6.83
CA VAL A 117 -5.23 2.02 6.78
C VAL A 117 -4.69 0.69 6.27
N ILE A 118 -5.31 -0.43 6.68
CA ILE A 118 -4.94 -1.76 6.20
C ILE A 118 -5.28 -1.93 4.70
N LEU A 119 -6.44 -1.44 4.26
CA LEU A 119 -6.82 -1.44 2.84
C LEU A 119 -5.81 -0.62 2.01
N GLU A 120 -5.43 0.55 2.50
CA GLU A 120 -4.47 1.44 1.86
C GLU A 120 -3.06 0.81 1.80
N LEU A 121 -2.64 0.12 2.86
CA LEU A 121 -1.40 -0.67 2.86
C LEU A 121 -1.40 -1.68 1.70
N GLY A 122 -2.47 -2.49 1.59
CA GLY A 122 -2.61 -3.45 0.50
C GLY A 122 -2.61 -2.81 -0.88
N TYR A 123 -3.28 -1.67 -1.05
CA TYR A 123 -3.27 -0.90 -2.29
C TYR A 123 -1.86 -0.47 -2.69
N PHE A 124 -1.10 0.14 -1.78
CA PHE A 124 0.26 0.61 -2.08
C PHE A 124 1.24 -0.54 -2.35
N MET A 125 1.08 -1.68 -1.67
CA MET A 125 1.86 -2.88 -1.99
C MET A 125 1.65 -3.36 -3.43
N GLY A 126 0.42 -3.34 -3.90
CA GLY A 126 0.09 -3.68 -5.29
C GLY A 126 0.57 -2.64 -6.30
N ARG A 127 0.56 -1.36 -5.92
CA ARG A 127 0.87 -0.24 -6.82
C ARG A 127 2.37 0.06 -6.93
N LEU A 128 3.09 0.09 -5.81
CA LEU A 128 4.50 0.49 -5.72
C LEU A 128 5.47 -0.67 -5.59
N SER A 129 4.98 -1.89 -5.41
CA SER A 129 5.71 -3.05 -4.92
C SER A 129 6.12 -2.95 -3.43
N ARG A 130 6.38 -4.11 -2.80
CA ARG A 130 6.66 -4.20 -1.35
C ARG A 130 7.92 -3.45 -0.92
N VAL A 131 8.93 -3.38 -1.77
CA VAL A 131 10.20 -2.68 -1.50
C VAL A 131 10.07 -1.16 -1.43
N ARG A 132 8.93 -0.62 -1.78
CA ARG A 132 8.60 0.80 -1.73
C ARG A 132 7.47 1.13 -0.75
N VAL A 133 7.21 0.21 0.18
CA VAL A 133 6.21 0.37 1.22
C VAL A 133 6.82 -0.02 2.56
N CYS A 134 6.74 0.88 3.53
CA CYS A 134 7.17 0.64 4.90
C CYS A 134 6.02 0.92 5.86
N ALA A 135 5.75 0.01 6.78
CA ALA A 135 4.78 0.20 7.85
C ALA A 135 5.50 0.62 9.13
N LEU A 136 5.17 1.82 9.64
CA LEU A 136 5.57 2.25 10.98
C LEU A 136 4.45 1.88 11.95
N TYR A 137 4.77 1.19 13.02
CA TYR A 137 3.77 0.83 14.02
C TYR A 137 4.07 1.42 15.40
N LYS A 138 3.03 1.72 16.18
CA LYS A 138 3.14 2.33 17.51
C LYS A 138 2.52 1.42 18.57
N GLY A 139 3.30 1.11 19.61
CA GLY A 139 2.83 0.32 20.75
C GLY A 139 2.49 -1.13 20.41
N SER A 140 1.46 -1.65 21.07
CA SER A 140 1.05 -3.06 20.97
C SER A 140 0.00 -3.31 19.88
N VAL A 141 0.04 -2.56 18.77
CA VAL A 141 -0.90 -2.79 17.67
C VAL A 141 -0.69 -4.18 17.05
N GLU A 142 -1.79 -4.89 16.80
CA GLU A 142 -1.72 -6.17 16.09
C GLU A 142 -1.31 -5.93 14.64
N LEU A 143 -0.21 -6.55 14.23
CA LEU A 143 0.33 -6.42 12.87
C LEU A 143 -0.29 -7.47 11.95
N PRO A 144 -0.66 -7.10 10.72
CA PRO A 144 -1.15 -8.07 9.74
C PRO A 144 -0.08 -9.13 9.42
N SER A 145 -0.39 -10.41 9.66
CA SER A 145 0.54 -11.54 9.47
C SER A 145 0.82 -11.87 8.00
N ASP A 146 -0.12 -11.54 7.11
CA ASP A 146 -0.11 -12.03 5.72
C ASP A 146 0.60 -11.10 4.73
N PHE A 147 1.07 -9.94 5.18
CA PHE A 147 1.82 -9.00 4.34
C PHE A 147 3.34 -9.28 4.34
N GLN A 148 3.71 -10.50 3.96
CA GLN A 148 5.12 -10.88 3.85
C GLN A 148 5.88 -9.98 2.88
N GLY A 149 7.08 -9.57 3.29
CA GLY A 149 7.97 -8.72 2.50
C GLY A 149 7.72 -7.21 2.62
N VAL A 150 6.79 -6.78 3.48
CA VAL A 150 6.71 -5.40 3.95
C VAL A 150 7.63 -5.24 5.16
N ILE A 151 8.34 -4.14 5.22
CA ILE A 151 9.17 -3.78 6.36
C ILE A 151 8.30 -3.12 7.43
N TYR A 152 8.33 -3.69 8.64
CA TYR A 152 7.68 -3.13 9.82
C TYR A 152 8.73 -2.50 10.74
N ILE A 153 8.55 -1.23 11.08
CA ILE A 153 9.47 -0.48 11.96
C ILE A 153 8.65 0.07 13.13
N GLU A 154 9.09 -0.24 14.35
CA GLU A 154 8.48 0.34 15.54
C GLU A 154 8.83 1.83 15.64
N MET A 155 7.81 2.67 15.86
CA MET A 155 7.97 4.09 16.21
C MET A 155 8.35 4.22 17.68
N ASP A 156 9.59 3.88 18.01
CA ASP A 156 10.12 3.98 19.36
C ASP A 156 10.26 5.43 19.84
N ALA A 157 10.14 5.65 21.15
CA ALA A 157 10.23 6.98 21.75
C ALA A 157 11.61 7.62 21.59
N ALA A 158 12.68 6.83 21.46
CA ALA A 158 14.03 7.31 21.24
C ALA A 158 14.24 7.82 19.80
N GLY A 159 13.32 7.50 18.88
CA GLY A 159 13.37 7.97 17.50
C GLY A 159 14.31 7.18 16.60
N ALA A 160 14.76 5.99 17.01
CA ALA A 160 15.64 5.13 16.20
C ALA A 160 14.95 4.67 14.89
N TRP A 161 13.61 4.67 14.85
CA TRP A 161 12.83 4.39 13.65
C TRP A 161 13.19 5.30 12.47
N LYS A 162 13.62 6.54 12.71
CA LYS A 162 14.01 7.51 11.68
C LYS A 162 15.21 7.03 10.87
N ALA A 163 16.23 6.51 11.56
CA ALA A 163 17.42 5.97 10.90
C ALA A 163 17.08 4.69 10.09
N LYS A 164 16.23 3.81 10.65
CA LYS A 164 15.77 2.61 9.95
C LYS A 164 14.97 2.96 8.70
N LEU A 165 14.03 3.91 8.81
CA LEU A 165 13.23 4.36 7.67
C LEU A 165 14.10 5.04 6.59
N ALA A 166 15.12 5.82 6.99
CA ALA A 166 16.07 6.39 6.05
C ALA A 166 16.84 5.31 5.27
N GLN A 167 17.21 4.20 5.91
CA GLN A 167 17.82 3.06 5.23
C GLN A 167 16.91 2.48 4.15
N GLU A 168 15.60 2.36 4.41
CA GLU A 168 14.63 1.90 3.41
C GLU A 168 14.54 2.85 2.22
N PHE A 169 14.58 4.16 2.46
CA PHE A 169 14.62 5.15 1.38
C PHE A 169 15.88 5.01 0.52
N VAL A 170 17.05 4.77 1.13
CA VAL A 170 18.30 4.52 0.39
C VAL A 170 18.18 3.25 -0.45
N GLN A 171 17.68 2.15 0.11
CA GLN A 171 17.47 0.90 -0.62
C GLN A 171 16.49 1.07 -1.79
N ALA A 172 15.44 1.86 -1.61
CA ALA A 172 14.47 2.20 -2.65
C ALA A 172 15.01 3.25 -3.65
N LYS A 173 16.26 3.72 -3.47
CA LYS A 173 16.94 4.73 -4.31
C LYS A 173 16.22 6.08 -4.35
N LEU A 174 15.61 6.51 -3.25
CA LEU A 174 15.05 7.85 -3.14
C LEU A 174 16.18 8.88 -2.98
N PRO A 175 16.02 10.08 -3.57
CA PRO A 175 17.00 11.15 -3.50
C PRO A 175 16.93 11.89 -2.15
N ILE A 176 17.29 11.21 -1.05
CA ILE A 176 17.28 11.79 0.30
C ILE A 176 18.57 12.53 0.63
N ASN A 177 18.47 13.49 1.58
CA ASN A 177 19.62 14.12 2.21
C ASN A 177 19.77 13.61 3.64
N LEU A 178 20.89 12.94 3.92
CA LEU A 178 21.21 12.40 5.24
C LEU A 178 21.81 13.41 6.20
N ASP A 179 22.29 14.58 5.73
CA ASP A 179 22.88 15.62 6.61
C ASP A 179 21.88 16.10 7.66
N GLY A 180 20.59 16.07 7.30
CA GLY A 180 19.49 16.34 8.22
C GLY A 180 19.36 15.35 9.39
N LEU A 181 19.92 14.14 9.31
CA LEU A 181 19.86 13.15 10.38
C LEU A 181 20.96 13.35 11.42
N LEU A 182 22.08 13.97 11.05
CA LEU A 182 23.27 14.11 11.89
C LEU A 182 23.26 15.41 12.73
N GLY A 183 22.28 16.29 12.51
CA GLY A 183 22.17 17.61 13.14
C GLY A 183 20.97 17.71 14.09
N SER A 184 20.90 16.92 15.16
CA SER A 184 19.94 17.07 16.27
C SER A 184 20.64 16.92 17.59
#